data_601837225720e00e98ccef414b91fdcb
#
_entry.id   601837225720e00e98ccef414b91fdcb
#
_cell.length_a   1.000
_cell.length_b   1.000
_cell.length_c   1.000
_cell.angle_alpha   90.00
_cell.angle_beta   90.00
_cell.angle_gamma   90.00
#
_symmetry.space_group_name_H-M   'P 1'
#
loop_
_entity.id
_entity.type
_entity.pdbx_description
1 polymer ?
#
loop_
_entity_poly.entity_id
_entity_poly.type
_entity_poly.pdbx_seq_one_letter_code
_entity_poly.pdbx_strand_id
1 'polypeptide(L)'
;MSGNRRQLAFAAALLFGSLSAAAQPYPSKPVRIVVGFVPGGAVDFTARLVGQKLSEALGQPVVVENRAGASTAIATERVATSPGDGYTLLLIPTSTAVQTALRSNLPYDLKRDLAPVSLVSIGPFVLVVHPSVPVKTPKELIALAQRQPGMLNYGSPGMGSANHLAGELFLLQTKVKITHIPYKGSGEAVIAAASGQAPVGFPSLAGAIPMIDSGRLRPLAVTSLRRASSLPTVPTLDETLLKGFDYVAWYGVAVPSSTPKEIVARLNAALARIVLLPDVKEAFNKQGFEAQAGTPEEFTAIINREIEQTVKLIQITGLKAE
;
A
#
# COMPACT_ATOMS: atom_id res chain seq x y z
N MET A 1 26.79 -14.12 -72.44
CA MET A 1 27.24 -13.36 -71.26
C MET A 1 26.10 -12.56 -70.61
N SER A 2 24.89 -13.15 -70.44
CA SER A 2 23.71 -12.43 -69.85
C SER A 2 23.17 -13.03 -68.55
N GLY A 3 23.80 -14.11 -68.03
CA GLY A 3 23.28 -14.82 -66.84
C GLY A 3 23.64 -14.17 -65.48
N ASN A 4 24.80 -13.52 -65.37
CA ASN A 4 25.33 -13.02 -64.09
C ASN A 4 24.70 -11.70 -63.57
N ARG A 5 24.07 -10.92 -64.46
CA ARG A 5 23.47 -9.64 -64.04
C ARG A 5 22.11 -9.80 -63.32
N ARG A 6 21.39 -10.90 -63.63
CA ARG A 6 20.09 -11.17 -62.95
C ARG A 6 20.27 -11.80 -61.57
N GLN A 7 21.33 -12.57 -61.34
CA GLN A 7 21.64 -13.14 -60.04
C GLN A 7 22.19 -12.12 -59.05
N LEU A 8 22.92 -11.10 -59.51
CA LEU A 8 23.40 -10.00 -58.68
C LEU A 8 22.28 -9.02 -58.27
N ALA A 9 21.26 -8.86 -59.11
CA ALA A 9 20.08 -8.04 -58.76
C ALA A 9 19.19 -8.71 -57.73
N PHE A 10 19.10 -10.05 -57.72
CA PHE A 10 18.31 -10.77 -56.71
C PHE A 10 19.00 -10.84 -55.34
N ALA A 11 20.33 -10.90 -55.29
CA ALA A 11 21.13 -10.85 -54.05
C ALA A 11 21.11 -9.46 -53.38
N ALA A 12 21.08 -8.37 -54.18
CA ALA A 12 20.95 -7.02 -53.67
C ALA A 12 19.55 -6.68 -53.08
N ALA A 13 18.50 -7.25 -53.62
CA ALA A 13 17.11 -7.09 -53.11
C ALA A 13 16.87 -7.80 -51.75
N LEU A 14 17.62 -8.86 -51.43
CA LEU A 14 17.54 -9.54 -50.15
C LEU A 14 18.30 -8.83 -49.01
N LEU A 15 19.21 -7.95 -49.31
CA LEU A 15 20.02 -7.18 -48.31
C LEU A 15 19.32 -5.88 -47.85
N PHE A 16 18.33 -5.39 -48.58
CA PHE A 16 17.54 -4.21 -48.18
C PHE A 16 16.29 -4.51 -47.37
N GLY A 17 15.97 -5.78 -47.09
CA GLY A 17 14.81 -6.24 -46.34
C GLY A 17 14.96 -6.29 -44.83
N SER A 18 16.10 -5.90 -44.27
CA SER A 18 16.24 -5.70 -42.82
C SER A 18 15.64 -4.35 -42.45
N LEU A 19 14.32 -4.20 -42.63
CA LEU A 19 13.59 -3.15 -41.93
C LEU A 19 13.87 -3.38 -40.45
N SER A 20 14.68 -2.50 -39.88
CA SER A 20 14.76 -2.36 -38.45
C SER A 20 13.32 -2.25 -37.93
N ALA A 21 12.80 -3.30 -37.33
CA ALA A 21 11.59 -3.23 -36.54
C ALA A 21 11.89 -2.17 -35.46
N ALA A 22 11.60 -0.91 -35.77
CA ALA A 22 11.67 0.16 -34.80
C ALA A 22 10.78 -0.27 -33.66
N ALA A 23 11.39 -0.66 -32.53
CA ALA A 23 10.64 -1.05 -31.35
C ALA A 23 9.64 0.08 -31.06
N GLN A 24 8.35 -0.23 -31.13
CA GLN A 24 7.32 0.78 -30.88
C GLN A 24 7.60 1.42 -29.53
N PRO A 25 7.58 2.76 -29.43
CA PRO A 25 7.91 3.43 -28.18
C PRO A 25 6.92 2.96 -27.08
N TYR A 26 7.44 2.43 -25.98
CA TYR A 26 6.62 2.07 -24.81
C TYR A 26 5.96 3.33 -24.21
N PRO A 27 4.67 3.28 -23.81
CA PRO A 27 3.69 2.24 -24.14
C PRO A 27 3.04 2.49 -25.50
N SER A 28 2.75 1.41 -26.25
CA SER A 28 2.01 1.44 -27.53
C SER A 28 0.62 0.82 -27.45
N LYS A 29 0.25 0.28 -26.28
CA LYS A 29 -1.05 -0.37 -25.97
C LYS A 29 -1.48 -0.01 -24.54
N PRO A 30 -2.74 -0.28 -24.15
CA PRO A 30 -3.21 -0.02 -22.81
C PRO A 30 -2.36 -0.71 -21.73
N VAL A 31 -2.09 0.01 -20.63
CA VAL A 31 -1.41 -0.49 -19.43
C VAL A 31 -2.46 -0.89 -18.40
N ARG A 32 -2.17 -1.92 -17.61
CA ARG A 32 -3.07 -2.43 -16.59
C ARG A 32 -2.44 -2.26 -15.20
N ILE A 33 -3.22 -1.75 -14.23
CA ILE A 33 -2.87 -1.77 -12.81
C ILE A 33 -3.75 -2.80 -12.11
N VAL A 34 -3.13 -3.86 -11.60
CA VAL A 34 -3.80 -4.92 -10.83
C VAL A 34 -3.86 -4.51 -9.36
N VAL A 35 -5.02 -4.71 -8.72
CA VAL A 35 -5.32 -4.34 -7.34
C VAL A 35 -5.81 -5.56 -6.58
N GLY A 36 -5.19 -5.88 -5.44
CA GLY A 36 -5.50 -7.06 -4.63
C GLY A 36 -6.71 -6.93 -3.69
N PHE A 37 -7.56 -5.91 -3.88
CA PHE A 37 -8.73 -5.62 -3.05
C PHE A 37 -9.97 -5.35 -3.90
N VAL A 38 -11.15 -5.48 -3.27
CA VAL A 38 -12.41 -5.09 -3.88
C VAL A 38 -12.45 -3.58 -4.17
N PRO A 39 -13.24 -3.15 -5.16
CA PRO A 39 -13.41 -1.73 -5.46
C PRO A 39 -13.90 -0.91 -4.26
N GLY A 40 -13.55 0.39 -4.22
CA GLY A 40 -14.04 1.39 -3.27
C GLY A 40 -13.19 1.55 -1.99
N GLY A 41 -12.15 0.74 -1.78
CA GLY A 41 -11.22 0.92 -0.67
C GLY A 41 -10.03 1.82 -1.02
N ALA A 42 -9.17 2.10 -0.04
CA ALA A 42 -7.99 2.96 -0.17
C ALA A 42 -7.03 2.53 -1.28
N VAL A 43 -6.83 1.22 -1.46
CA VAL A 43 -5.96 0.66 -2.50
C VAL A 43 -6.55 0.91 -3.89
N ASP A 44 -7.86 0.72 -4.05
CA ASP A 44 -8.57 0.95 -5.31
C ASP A 44 -8.61 2.46 -5.65
N PHE A 45 -8.89 3.31 -4.65
CA PHE A 45 -8.83 4.76 -4.81
C PHE A 45 -7.45 5.20 -5.31
N THR A 46 -6.37 4.75 -4.65
CA THR A 46 -4.99 5.06 -5.04
C THR A 46 -4.69 4.60 -6.46
N ALA A 47 -5.11 3.38 -6.83
CA ALA A 47 -4.90 2.83 -8.17
C ALA A 47 -5.62 3.66 -9.24
N ARG A 48 -6.87 4.08 -9.00
CA ARG A 48 -7.65 4.86 -9.96
C ARG A 48 -7.11 6.28 -10.12
N LEU A 49 -6.75 6.94 -9.02
CA LEU A 49 -6.15 8.27 -9.06
C LEU A 49 -4.83 8.27 -9.84
N VAL A 50 -3.93 7.34 -9.47
CA VAL A 50 -2.63 7.19 -10.14
C VAL A 50 -2.80 6.72 -11.58
N GLY A 51 -3.71 5.77 -11.85
CA GLY A 51 -3.98 5.23 -13.18
C GLY A 51 -4.51 6.27 -14.14
N GLN A 52 -5.43 7.14 -13.70
CA GLN A 52 -5.93 8.26 -14.50
C GLN A 52 -4.78 9.19 -14.91
N LYS A 53 -3.94 9.60 -13.96
CA LYS A 53 -2.81 10.50 -14.22
C LYS A 53 -1.69 9.84 -15.04
N LEU A 54 -1.45 8.54 -14.84
CA LEU A 54 -0.54 7.78 -15.70
C LEU A 54 -1.06 7.70 -17.13
N SER A 55 -2.38 7.55 -17.34
CA SER A 55 -2.98 7.56 -18.67
C SER A 55 -2.69 8.88 -19.41
N GLU A 56 -2.85 10.01 -18.71
CA GLU A 56 -2.51 11.34 -19.23
C GLU A 56 -1.02 11.47 -19.55
N ALA A 57 -0.15 11.02 -18.63
CA ALA A 57 1.30 11.15 -18.77
C ALA A 57 1.93 10.23 -19.83
N LEU A 58 1.35 9.05 -20.05
CA LEU A 58 1.86 8.03 -20.96
C LEU A 58 1.21 8.11 -22.36
N GLY A 59 0.08 8.82 -22.50
CA GLY A 59 -0.67 8.89 -23.76
C GLY A 59 -1.35 7.59 -24.15
N GLN A 60 -1.53 6.66 -23.22
CA GLN A 60 -2.20 5.37 -23.42
C GLN A 60 -3.16 5.09 -22.26
N PRO A 61 -4.30 4.44 -22.49
CA PRO A 61 -5.23 4.09 -21.42
C PRO A 61 -4.57 3.27 -20.33
N VAL A 62 -4.84 3.61 -19.07
CA VAL A 62 -4.45 2.82 -17.90
C VAL A 62 -5.70 2.28 -17.23
N VAL A 63 -5.85 0.95 -17.21
CA VAL A 63 -7.06 0.27 -16.72
C VAL A 63 -6.77 -0.36 -15.37
N VAL A 64 -7.62 -0.10 -14.38
CA VAL A 64 -7.55 -0.72 -13.04
C VAL A 64 -8.36 -2.01 -13.04
N GLU A 65 -7.71 -3.12 -12.65
CA GLU A 65 -8.29 -4.45 -12.55
C GLU A 65 -8.24 -4.94 -11.09
N ASN A 66 -9.40 -5.08 -10.46
CA ASN A 66 -9.50 -5.60 -9.09
C ASN A 66 -9.50 -7.14 -9.09
N ARG A 67 -8.53 -7.74 -8.39
CA ARG A 67 -8.39 -9.19 -8.16
C ARG A 67 -8.21 -9.45 -6.68
N ALA A 68 -9.31 -9.31 -5.94
CA ALA A 68 -9.31 -9.54 -4.51
C ALA A 68 -9.13 -11.03 -4.17
N GLY A 69 -8.52 -11.31 -3.03
CA GLY A 69 -8.41 -12.63 -2.45
C GLY A 69 -7.06 -12.92 -1.82
N ALA A 70 -7.08 -13.84 -0.85
CA ALA A 70 -5.91 -14.30 -0.08
C ALA A 70 -5.01 -13.14 0.42
N SER A 71 -5.62 -12.05 0.91
CA SER A 71 -4.90 -10.85 1.40
C SER A 71 -3.87 -10.30 0.40
N THR A 72 -4.25 -10.12 -0.87
CA THR A 72 -3.47 -9.65 -2.03
C THR A 72 -2.69 -10.73 -2.79
N ALA A 73 -2.54 -11.95 -2.28
CA ALA A 73 -1.68 -12.96 -2.90
C ALA A 73 -2.09 -13.27 -4.35
N ILE A 74 -3.40 -13.37 -4.66
CA ILE A 74 -3.90 -13.64 -6.02
C ILE A 74 -3.47 -12.53 -7.01
N ALA A 75 -3.58 -11.28 -6.63
CA ALA A 75 -3.17 -10.15 -7.47
C ALA A 75 -1.65 -10.10 -7.65
N THR A 76 -0.91 -10.34 -6.57
CA THR A 76 0.55 -10.34 -6.56
C THR A 76 1.12 -11.45 -7.45
N GLU A 77 0.62 -12.68 -7.31
CA GLU A 77 0.97 -13.82 -8.16
C GLU A 77 0.68 -13.54 -9.64
N ARG A 78 -0.51 -12.96 -9.91
CA ARG A 78 -0.91 -12.61 -11.29
C ARG A 78 0.09 -11.66 -11.95
N VAL A 79 0.62 -10.68 -11.21
CA VAL A 79 1.61 -9.74 -11.74
C VAL A 79 2.99 -10.39 -11.79
N ALA A 80 3.40 -11.09 -10.75
CA ALA A 80 4.70 -11.78 -10.67
C ALA A 80 4.91 -12.76 -11.85
N THR A 81 3.84 -13.41 -12.33
CA THR A 81 3.86 -14.34 -13.46
C THR A 81 3.53 -13.72 -14.82
N SER A 82 3.29 -12.41 -14.87
CA SER A 82 3.03 -11.69 -16.12
C SER A 82 4.32 -11.43 -16.91
N PRO A 83 4.23 -11.23 -18.25
CA PRO A 83 5.38 -10.80 -19.03
C PRO A 83 5.99 -9.50 -18.49
N GLY A 84 7.31 -9.39 -18.47
CA GLY A 84 8.04 -8.19 -18.06
C GLY A 84 8.09 -7.11 -19.15
N ASP A 85 6.98 -6.87 -19.81
CA ASP A 85 6.86 -5.89 -20.90
C ASP A 85 6.40 -4.50 -20.43
N GLY A 86 6.19 -4.33 -19.11
CA GLY A 86 5.76 -3.08 -18.51
C GLY A 86 4.26 -2.76 -18.62
N TYR A 87 3.46 -3.64 -19.22
CA TYR A 87 2.02 -3.42 -19.40
C TYR A 87 1.13 -3.97 -18.29
N THR A 88 1.72 -4.69 -17.34
CA THR A 88 1.00 -5.17 -16.14
C THR A 88 1.73 -4.69 -14.90
N LEU A 89 1.11 -3.80 -14.16
CA LEU A 89 1.59 -3.20 -12.94
C LEU A 89 0.81 -3.75 -11.75
N LEU A 90 1.42 -3.82 -10.59
CA LEU A 90 0.76 -4.08 -9.31
C LEU A 90 0.68 -2.79 -8.51
N LEU A 91 -0.50 -2.40 -8.05
CA LEU A 91 -0.55 -1.50 -6.91
C LEU A 91 -0.32 -2.32 -5.64
N ILE A 92 0.84 -2.16 -5.04
CA ILE A 92 1.29 -2.89 -3.86
C ILE A 92 1.06 -2.07 -2.60
N PRO A 93 0.23 -2.53 -1.65
CA PRO A 93 0.07 -1.91 -0.34
C PRO A 93 0.94 -2.58 0.72
N THR A 94 1.10 -1.96 1.89
CA THR A 94 1.78 -2.49 3.08
C THR A 94 1.40 -3.93 3.39
N SER A 95 0.11 -4.28 3.28
CA SER A 95 -0.38 -5.63 3.58
C SER A 95 0.27 -6.73 2.73
N THR A 96 0.75 -6.43 1.52
CA THR A 96 1.47 -7.42 0.70
C THR A 96 2.81 -7.80 1.33
N ALA A 97 3.58 -6.84 1.85
CA ALA A 97 4.83 -7.10 2.56
C ALA A 97 4.58 -7.84 3.88
N VAL A 98 3.52 -7.46 4.60
CA VAL A 98 3.09 -8.13 5.84
C VAL A 98 2.75 -9.61 5.56
N GLN A 99 1.96 -9.90 4.52
CA GLN A 99 1.62 -11.28 4.16
C GLN A 99 2.85 -12.10 3.75
N THR A 100 3.84 -11.47 3.12
CA THR A 100 5.12 -12.12 2.80
C THR A 100 5.88 -12.57 4.05
N ALA A 101 5.79 -11.81 5.13
CA ALA A 101 6.40 -12.17 6.42
C ALA A 101 5.60 -13.23 7.19
N LEU A 102 4.27 -13.23 7.06
CA LEU A 102 3.37 -14.13 7.79
C LEU A 102 3.25 -15.52 7.17
N ARG A 103 3.39 -15.65 5.85
CA ARG A 103 3.11 -16.90 5.11
C ARG A 103 4.38 -17.46 4.49
N SER A 104 4.67 -18.71 4.76
CA SER A 104 5.81 -19.45 4.18
C SER A 104 5.53 -20.09 2.81
N ASN A 105 4.25 -20.19 2.42
CA ASN A 105 3.81 -20.95 1.23
C ASN A 105 3.14 -20.06 0.19
N LEU A 106 3.64 -18.84 -0.02
CA LEU A 106 3.16 -17.98 -1.09
C LEU A 106 3.59 -18.54 -2.47
N PRO A 107 2.74 -18.43 -3.51
CA PRO A 107 3.08 -18.88 -4.86
C PRO A 107 4.06 -17.95 -5.59
N TYR A 108 4.61 -16.95 -4.91
CA TYR A 108 5.57 -15.98 -5.43
C TYR A 108 6.58 -15.61 -4.33
N ASP A 109 7.71 -15.09 -4.73
CA ASP A 109 8.68 -14.40 -3.87
C ASP A 109 8.65 -12.90 -4.19
N LEU A 110 8.21 -12.09 -3.21
CA LEU A 110 8.03 -10.65 -3.40
C LEU A 110 9.32 -9.94 -3.84
N LYS A 111 10.46 -10.38 -3.30
CA LYS A 111 11.77 -9.76 -3.57
C LYS A 111 12.39 -10.23 -4.89
N ARG A 112 12.12 -11.48 -5.29
CA ARG A 112 12.68 -12.08 -6.51
C ARG A 112 11.84 -11.77 -7.73
N ASP A 113 10.52 -11.85 -7.61
CA ASP A 113 9.60 -11.89 -8.75
C ASP A 113 9.03 -10.52 -9.12
N LEU A 114 9.17 -9.51 -8.24
CA LEU A 114 8.70 -8.15 -8.49
C LEU A 114 9.84 -7.12 -8.37
N ALA A 115 9.78 -6.12 -9.23
CA ALA A 115 10.62 -4.92 -9.17
C ALA A 115 9.77 -3.73 -8.69
N PRO A 116 10.07 -3.14 -7.52
CA PRO A 116 9.45 -1.89 -7.08
C PRO A 116 9.75 -0.77 -8.07
N VAL A 117 8.72 0.05 -8.38
CA VAL A 117 8.86 1.20 -9.30
C VAL A 117 8.89 2.51 -8.53
N SER A 118 7.89 2.75 -7.70
CA SER A 118 7.78 3.99 -6.90
C SER A 118 6.82 3.82 -5.74
N LEU A 119 7.14 4.44 -4.61
CA LEU A 119 6.14 4.83 -3.63
C LEU A 119 5.22 5.88 -4.29
N VAL A 120 3.95 5.93 -3.91
CA VAL A 120 2.99 6.94 -4.42
C VAL A 120 2.23 7.65 -3.31
N SER A 121 2.01 6.99 -2.19
CA SER A 121 1.43 7.64 -1.01
C SER A 121 1.72 6.87 0.27
N ILE A 122 1.67 7.61 1.39
CA ILE A 122 1.68 7.06 2.74
C ILE A 122 0.44 7.56 3.48
N GLY A 123 0.04 6.84 4.54
CA GLY A 123 -1.06 7.26 5.39
C GLY A 123 -0.91 6.71 6.80
N PRO A 124 -1.00 7.58 7.82
CA PRO A 124 -0.97 7.11 9.18
C PRO A 124 -2.27 6.38 9.53
N PHE A 125 -2.17 5.54 10.55
CA PHE A 125 -3.33 5.09 11.30
C PHE A 125 -3.61 6.10 12.41
N VAL A 126 -4.83 6.08 12.94
CA VAL A 126 -5.19 6.89 14.10
C VAL A 126 -5.68 5.99 15.21
N LEU A 127 -5.08 6.11 16.38
CA LEU A 127 -5.61 5.51 17.60
C LEU A 127 -6.89 6.24 17.98
N VAL A 128 -7.99 5.55 17.91
CA VAL A 128 -9.33 6.06 18.26
C VAL A 128 -9.96 5.28 19.39
N VAL A 129 -10.87 5.92 20.09
CA VAL A 129 -11.75 5.26 21.05
C VAL A 129 -13.21 5.67 20.83
N HIS A 130 -14.13 4.77 21.19
CA HIS A 130 -15.54 5.13 21.31
C HIS A 130 -15.73 6.16 22.43
N PRO A 131 -16.65 7.15 22.31
CA PRO A 131 -16.85 8.19 23.33
C PRO A 131 -17.21 7.68 24.73
N SER A 132 -17.76 6.47 24.85
CA SER A 132 -18.05 5.86 26.16
C SER A 132 -16.79 5.45 26.94
N VAL A 133 -15.64 5.30 26.28
CA VAL A 133 -14.37 5.06 26.96
C VAL A 133 -13.90 6.37 27.61
N PRO A 134 -13.75 6.41 28.95
CA PRO A 134 -13.52 7.67 29.67
C PRO A 134 -12.06 8.12 29.63
N VAL A 135 -11.50 8.26 28.40
CA VAL A 135 -10.13 8.69 28.15
C VAL A 135 -10.07 9.74 27.05
N LYS A 136 -9.11 10.66 27.14
CA LYS A 136 -8.88 11.74 26.18
C LYS A 136 -7.46 11.74 25.59
N THR A 137 -6.58 10.93 26.15
CA THR A 137 -5.16 10.84 25.75
C THR A 137 -4.69 9.40 25.67
N PRO A 138 -3.64 9.09 24.90
CA PRO A 138 -3.03 7.74 24.88
C PRO A 138 -2.58 7.30 26.28
N LYS A 139 -2.06 8.22 27.09
CA LYS A 139 -1.62 7.94 28.46
C LYS A 139 -2.78 7.46 29.34
N GLU A 140 -3.93 8.09 29.25
CA GLU A 140 -5.14 7.69 29.99
C GLU A 140 -5.65 6.33 29.53
N LEU A 141 -5.62 6.04 28.20
CA LEU A 141 -5.99 4.73 27.66
C LEU A 141 -5.09 3.63 28.23
N ILE A 142 -3.77 3.86 28.25
CA ILE A 142 -2.80 2.92 28.81
C ILE A 142 -3.09 2.69 30.30
N ALA A 143 -3.30 3.75 31.06
CA ALA A 143 -3.60 3.65 32.50
C ALA A 143 -4.92 2.88 32.75
N LEU A 144 -5.94 3.08 31.89
CA LEU A 144 -7.19 2.32 31.97
C LEU A 144 -6.96 0.83 31.65
N ALA A 145 -6.26 0.52 30.58
CA ALA A 145 -5.97 -0.87 30.17
C ALA A 145 -5.10 -1.61 31.20
N GLN A 146 -4.18 -0.90 31.89
CA GLN A 146 -3.38 -1.47 32.99
C GLN A 146 -4.24 -1.80 34.23
N ARG A 147 -5.22 -0.94 34.55
CA ARG A 147 -6.14 -1.21 35.67
C ARG A 147 -7.14 -2.31 35.37
N GLN A 148 -7.48 -2.52 34.12
CA GLN A 148 -8.50 -3.48 33.66
C GLN A 148 -7.95 -4.35 32.50
N PRO A 149 -6.97 -5.23 32.75
CA PRO A 149 -6.33 -6.02 31.71
C PRO A 149 -7.34 -6.92 30.97
N GLY A 150 -7.37 -6.82 29.63
CA GLY A 150 -8.23 -7.63 28.77
C GLY A 150 -9.69 -7.22 28.73
N MET A 151 -10.12 -6.19 29.45
CA MET A 151 -11.52 -5.67 29.40
C MET A 151 -11.80 -4.83 28.17
N LEU A 152 -10.78 -4.20 27.60
CA LEU A 152 -10.93 -3.46 26.35
C LEU A 152 -10.66 -4.37 25.14
N ASN A 153 -11.39 -4.11 24.07
CA ASN A 153 -11.19 -4.77 22.78
C ASN A 153 -10.83 -3.75 21.71
N TYR A 154 -10.03 -4.16 20.73
CA TYR A 154 -9.81 -3.36 19.52
C TYR A 154 -10.15 -4.16 18.26
N GLY A 155 -10.74 -3.45 17.28
CA GLY A 155 -11.14 -4.03 16.00
C GLY A 155 -10.10 -3.80 14.90
N SER A 156 -9.91 -4.79 14.00
CA SER A 156 -9.13 -4.63 12.78
C SER A 156 -9.79 -5.35 11.59
N PRO A 157 -9.36 -5.08 10.33
CA PRO A 157 -9.83 -5.80 9.14
C PRO A 157 -9.42 -7.28 9.05
N GLY A 158 -8.93 -7.85 10.14
CA GLY A 158 -8.46 -9.24 10.22
C GLY A 158 -7.01 -9.36 10.63
N MET A 159 -6.62 -10.59 10.95
CA MET A 159 -5.25 -10.95 11.35
C MET A 159 -4.24 -10.58 10.26
N GLY A 160 -3.12 -9.96 10.64
CA GLY A 160 -2.06 -9.56 9.71
C GLY A 160 -2.43 -8.38 8.79
N SER A 161 -3.55 -7.69 9.03
CA SER A 161 -3.78 -6.40 8.39
C SER A 161 -2.86 -5.34 8.97
N ALA A 162 -2.54 -4.29 8.20
CA ALA A 162 -1.70 -3.21 8.70
C ALA A 162 -2.32 -2.51 9.94
N ASN A 163 -3.65 -2.42 10.01
CA ASN A 163 -4.37 -1.93 11.18
C ASN A 163 -4.16 -2.81 12.43
N HIS A 164 -4.18 -4.14 12.24
CA HIS A 164 -3.88 -5.09 13.29
C HIS A 164 -2.45 -4.92 13.79
N LEU A 165 -1.47 -4.82 12.88
CA LEU A 165 -0.07 -4.64 13.26
C LEU A 165 0.18 -3.30 13.95
N ALA A 166 -0.51 -2.22 13.56
CA ALA A 166 -0.47 -0.95 14.29
C ALA A 166 -0.91 -1.12 15.75
N GLY A 167 -1.98 -1.88 15.98
CA GLY A 167 -2.45 -2.24 17.32
C GLY A 167 -1.44 -3.07 18.08
N GLU A 168 -0.97 -4.17 17.50
CA GLU A 168 0.00 -5.06 18.14
C GLU A 168 1.32 -4.35 18.50
N LEU A 169 1.81 -3.47 17.61
CA LEU A 169 3.00 -2.66 17.89
C LEU A 169 2.76 -1.72 19.08
N PHE A 170 1.58 -1.09 19.15
CA PHE A 170 1.19 -0.27 20.30
C PHE A 170 1.12 -1.10 21.57
N LEU A 171 0.48 -2.28 21.56
CA LEU A 171 0.39 -3.18 22.71
C LEU A 171 1.77 -3.66 23.18
N LEU A 172 2.63 -4.01 22.23
CA LEU A 172 4.00 -4.45 22.51
C LEU A 172 4.80 -3.37 23.24
N GLN A 173 4.77 -2.12 22.73
CA GLN A 173 5.55 -1.03 23.32
C GLN A 173 4.97 -0.55 24.65
N THR A 174 3.66 -0.61 24.84
CA THR A 174 2.98 -0.14 26.06
C THR A 174 2.83 -1.24 27.11
N LYS A 175 3.02 -2.52 26.73
CA LYS A 175 2.83 -3.71 27.57
C LYS A 175 1.42 -3.81 28.19
N VAL A 176 0.41 -3.22 27.55
CA VAL A 176 -0.99 -3.35 27.97
C VAL A 176 -1.67 -4.51 27.26
N LYS A 177 -2.77 -5.01 27.84
CA LYS A 177 -3.60 -6.06 27.27
C LYS A 177 -4.92 -5.49 26.80
N ILE A 178 -5.10 -5.41 25.49
CA ILE A 178 -6.38 -5.09 24.81
C ILE A 178 -6.61 -6.23 23.83
N THR A 179 -7.80 -6.85 23.86
CA THR A 179 -8.09 -8.05 23.08
C THR A 179 -8.38 -7.69 21.63
N HIS A 180 -7.73 -8.34 20.67
CA HIS A 180 -8.00 -8.17 19.24
C HIS A 180 -9.29 -8.88 18.82
N ILE A 181 -10.13 -8.20 18.02
CA ILE A 181 -11.33 -8.75 17.36
C ILE A 181 -11.19 -8.55 15.86
N PRO A 182 -11.01 -9.63 15.07
CA PRO A 182 -10.94 -9.54 13.61
C PRO A 182 -12.33 -9.36 12.99
N TYR A 183 -12.42 -8.47 11.99
CA TYR A 183 -13.57 -8.22 11.14
C TYR A 183 -13.24 -8.53 9.68
N LYS A 184 -14.24 -8.64 8.80
CA LYS A 184 -14.04 -8.98 7.38
C LYS A 184 -13.48 -7.83 6.54
N GLY A 185 -13.39 -6.62 7.09
CA GLY A 185 -12.86 -5.46 6.38
C GLY A 185 -12.77 -4.19 7.22
N SER A 186 -12.08 -3.17 6.69
CA SER A 186 -11.85 -1.90 7.40
C SER A 186 -13.14 -1.18 7.77
N GLY A 187 -14.17 -1.22 6.91
CA GLY A 187 -15.45 -0.59 7.18
C GLY A 187 -16.16 -1.19 8.40
N GLU A 188 -16.20 -2.53 8.48
CA GLU A 188 -16.80 -3.22 9.61
C GLU A 188 -16.07 -2.94 10.93
N ALA A 189 -14.72 -2.94 10.90
CA ALA A 189 -13.92 -2.62 12.07
C ALA A 189 -14.15 -1.18 12.57
N VAL A 190 -14.27 -0.20 11.66
CA VAL A 190 -14.59 1.19 12.00
C VAL A 190 -15.99 1.31 12.59
N ILE A 191 -16.99 0.61 12.02
CA ILE A 191 -18.35 0.58 12.54
C ILE A 191 -18.38 -0.06 13.94
N ALA A 192 -17.66 -1.16 14.16
CA ALA A 192 -17.54 -1.81 15.45
C ALA A 192 -16.93 -0.89 16.51
N ALA A 193 -15.92 -0.11 16.16
CA ALA A 193 -15.36 0.92 17.03
C ALA A 193 -16.37 2.02 17.33
N ALA A 194 -17.07 2.54 16.31
CA ALA A 194 -18.04 3.61 16.43
C ALA A 194 -19.37 3.19 17.09
N SER A 195 -19.64 1.90 17.23
CA SER A 195 -20.79 1.34 17.98
C SER A 195 -20.42 0.91 19.41
N GLY A 196 -19.13 0.93 19.77
CA GLY A 196 -18.64 0.50 21.07
C GLY A 196 -18.49 -1.03 21.23
N GLN A 197 -18.69 -1.83 20.18
CA GLN A 197 -18.48 -3.30 20.23
C GLN A 197 -16.98 -3.63 20.39
N ALA A 198 -16.11 -2.93 19.66
CA ALA A 198 -14.67 -2.96 19.83
C ALA A 198 -14.19 -1.51 20.03
N PRO A 199 -14.33 -0.97 21.27
CA PRO A 199 -14.30 0.47 21.53
C PRO A 199 -12.95 1.14 21.32
N VAL A 200 -11.90 0.40 20.95
CA VAL A 200 -10.59 0.90 20.56
C VAL A 200 -10.34 0.51 19.11
N GLY A 201 -9.58 1.33 18.36
CA GLY A 201 -9.22 1.00 16.98
C GLY A 201 -8.00 1.73 16.50
N PHE A 202 -7.41 1.19 15.41
CA PHE A 202 -6.32 1.79 14.65
C PHE A 202 -6.72 1.89 13.16
N PRO A 203 -7.85 2.53 12.82
CA PRO A 203 -8.25 2.70 11.43
C PRO A 203 -7.28 3.59 10.67
N SER A 204 -7.25 3.45 9.31
CA SER A 204 -6.68 4.49 8.47
C SER A 204 -7.45 5.80 8.64
N LEU A 205 -6.79 6.93 8.46
CA LEU A 205 -7.44 8.25 8.57
C LEU A 205 -8.65 8.37 7.65
N ALA A 206 -8.55 7.89 6.40
CA ALA A 206 -9.66 7.89 5.45
C ALA A 206 -10.93 7.23 6.02
N GLY A 207 -10.78 6.10 6.72
CA GLY A 207 -11.91 5.42 7.35
C GLY A 207 -12.40 6.07 8.64
N ALA A 208 -11.53 6.78 9.35
CA ALA A 208 -11.82 7.35 10.66
C ALA A 208 -12.40 8.76 10.60
N ILE A 209 -11.97 9.61 9.68
CA ILE A 209 -12.35 11.03 9.59
C ILE A 209 -13.87 11.24 9.65
N PRO A 210 -14.72 10.55 8.86
CA PRO A 210 -16.16 10.75 8.93
C PRO A 210 -16.77 10.43 10.29
N MET A 211 -16.19 9.46 11.02
CA MET A 211 -16.65 9.08 12.36
C MET A 211 -16.11 10.01 13.44
N ILE A 212 -14.95 10.61 13.23
CA ILE A 212 -14.37 11.65 14.11
C ILE A 212 -15.17 12.94 13.97
N ASP A 213 -15.44 13.39 12.75
CA ASP A 213 -16.20 14.61 12.46
C ASP A 213 -17.63 14.55 12.99
N SER A 214 -18.25 13.36 12.95
CA SER A 214 -19.58 13.13 13.53
C SER A 214 -19.57 12.88 15.04
N GLY A 215 -18.41 12.92 15.70
CA GLY A 215 -18.26 12.68 17.14
C GLY A 215 -18.47 11.23 17.59
N ARG A 216 -18.59 10.28 16.64
CA ARG A 216 -18.76 8.85 16.93
C ARG A 216 -17.47 8.14 17.33
N LEU A 217 -16.32 8.72 16.98
CA LEU A 217 -14.99 8.28 17.42
C LEU A 217 -14.22 9.49 17.98
N ARG A 218 -13.46 9.26 19.03
CA ARG A 218 -12.52 10.23 19.60
C ARG A 218 -11.11 9.84 19.18
N PRO A 219 -10.39 10.68 18.40
CA PRO A 219 -9.00 10.48 18.09
C PRO A 219 -8.13 10.78 19.31
N LEU A 220 -7.14 9.94 19.58
CA LEU A 220 -6.18 10.13 20.66
C LEU A 220 -4.79 10.50 20.16
N ALA A 221 -4.31 9.83 19.09
CA ALA A 221 -3.03 10.11 18.46
C ALA A 221 -2.96 9.48 17.07
N VAL A 222 -2.11 10.01 16.18
CA VAL A 222 -1.73 9.36 14.92
C VAL A 222 -0.44 8.55 15.10
N THR A 223 -0.25 7.55 14.24
CA THR A 223 0.85 6.58 14.32
C THR A 223 2.12 7.00 13.58
N SER A 224 2.07 8.11 12.84
CA SER A 224 3.22 8.67 12.11
C SER A 224 4.09 9.55 13.01
N LEU A 225 5.34 9.80 12.60
CA LEU A 225 6.24 10.74 13.28
C LEU A 225 5.78 12.20 13.19
N ARG A 226 4.96 12.53 12.19
CA ARG A 226 4.39 13.87 12.00
C ARG A 226 2.89 13.80 12.13
N ARG A 227 2.28 14.89 12.63
CA ARG A 227 0.82 15.04 12.65
C ARG A 227 0.26 14.99 11.24
N ALA A 228 -0.88 14.37 11.09
CA ALA A 228 -1.57 14.34 9.80
C ALA A 228 -2.14 15.71 9.45
N SER A 229 -1.99 16.13 8.20
CA SER A 229 -2.53 17.42 7.71
C SER A 229 -4.05 17.50 7.82
N SER A 230 -4.75 16.39 7.72
CA SER A 230 -6.21 16.28 7.90
C SER A 230 -6.68 16.29 9.36
N LEU A 231 -5.78 16.08 10.33
CA LEU A 231 -6.06 16.12 11.77
C LEU A 231 -4.95 16.87 12.53
N PRO A 232 -4.70 18.17 12.25
CA PRO A 232 -3.54 18.90 12.74
C PRO A 232 -3.52 19.10 14.26
N THR A 233 -4.67 18.99 14.92
CA THR A 233 -4.80 19.10 16.38
C THR A 233 -4.54 17.78 17.11
N VAL A 234 -4.56 16.65 16.40
CA VAL A 234 -4.32 15.33 16.99
C VAL A 234 -2.80 15.07 17.04
N PRO A 235 -2.23 14.82 18.24
CA PRO A 235 -0.80 14.60 18.38
C PRO A 235 -0.38 13.25 17.79
N THR A 236 0.93 13.03 17.65
CA THR A 236 1.47 11.71 17.33
C THR A 236 1.70 10.87 18.60
N LEU A 237 1.80 9.55 18.44
CA LEU A 237 2.22 8.68 19.54
C LEU A 237 3.65 9.02 19.99
N ASP A 238 4.53 9.41 19.06
CA ASP A 238 5.88 9.88 19.35
C ASP A 238 5.91 11.15 20.22
N GLU A 239 5.07 12.13 19.90
CA GLU A 239 4.97 13.37 20.69
C GLU A 239 4.48 13.12 22.12
N THR A 240 3.59 12.16 22.30
CA THR A 240 2.86 12.01 23.57
C THR A 240 3.50 11.01 24.53
N LEU A 241 4.03 9.88 24.03
CA LEU A 241 4.40 8.77 24.92
C LEU A 241 5.45 7.80 24.38
N LEU A 242 5.35 7.43 23.10
CA LEU A 242 6.12 6.34 22.52
C LEU A 242 7.18 6.88 21.55
N LYS A 243 8.30 7.37 22.09
CA LYS A 243 9.40 7.89 21.27
C LYS A 243 9.85 6.91 20.21
N GLY A 244 9.91 7.39 18.96
CA GLY A 244 10.25 6.59 17.79
C GLY A 244 9.11 5.70 17.29
N PHE A 245 7.87 5.85 17.78
CA PHE A 245 6.74 5.15 17.20
C PHE A 245 6.44 5.73 15.82
N ASP A 246 6.67 4.91 14.79
CA ASP A 246 6.39 5.25 13.40
C ASP A 246 5.86 4.01 12.68
N TYR A 247 4.55 4.00 12.45
CA TYR A 247 3.90 2.94 11.68
C TYR A 247 2.84 3.52 10.78
N VAL A 248 3.04 3.45 9.47
CA VAL A 248 2.17 4.04 8.45
C VAL A 248 1.81 3.01 7.38
N ALA A 249 0.61 3.12 6.83
CA ALA A 249 0.30 2.44 5.58
C ALA A 249 1.08 3.12 4.44
N TRP A 250 1.55 2.34 3.49
CA TRP A 250 2.16 2.82 2.27
C TRP A 250 1.56 2.12 1.05
N TYR A 251 1.56 2.83 -0.07
CA TYR A 251 1.08 2.36 -1.35
C TYR A 251 2.10 2.71 -2.41
N GLY A 252 2.39 1.77 -3.29
CA GLY A 252 3.33 1.99 -4.38
C GLY A 252 3.01 1.13 -5.60
N VAL A 253 3.80 1.28 -6.62
CA VAL A 253 3.69 0.54 -7.88
C VAL A 253 4.88 -0.39 -8.03
N ALA A 254 4.61 -1.63 -8.42
CA ALA A 254 5.62 -2.62 -8.78
C ALA A 254 5.29 -3.25 -10.14
N VAL A 255 6.28 -3.87 -10.76
CA VAL A 255 6.20 -4.60 -12.04
C VAL A 255 6.85 -5.97 -11.90
N PRO A 256 6.68 -6.92 -12.85
CA PRO A 256 7.49 -8.15 -12.88
C PRO A 256 8.99 -7.83 -12.87
N SER A 257 9.79 -8.61 -12.15
CA SER A 257 11.24 -8.38 -12.01
C SER A 257 12.01 -8.43 -13.33
N SER A 258 11.45 -9.12 -14.33
CA SER A 258 12.00 -9.18 -15.69
C SER A 258 11.74 -7.93 -16.55
N THR A 259 11.07 -6.90 -15.99
CA THR A 259 10.78 -5.66 -16.73
C THR A 259 12.08 -4.88 -16.99
N PRO A 260 12.36 -4.43 -18.25
CA PRO A 260 13.54 -3.66 -18.58
C PRO A 260 13.69 -2.41 -17.71
N LYS A 261 14.93 -2.11 -17.32
CA LYS A 261 15.24 -0.96 -16.43
C LYS A 261 14.79 0.38 -17.00
N GLU A 262 14.81 0.54 -18.31
CA GLU A 262 14.35 1.75 -19.00
C GLU A 262 12.86 1.97 -18.83
N ILE A 263 12.06 0.89 -18.83
CA ILE A 263 10.62 0.96 -18.58
C ILE A 263 10.35 1.31 -17.11
N VAL A 264 11.08 0.67 -16.18
CA VAL A 264 10.98 0.98 -14.75
C VAL A 264 11.31 2.45 -14.50
N ALA A 265 12.41 2.95 -15.06
CA ALA A 265 12.81 4.35 -14.92
C ALA A 265 11.78 5.32 -15.52
N ARG A 266 11.20 4.99 -16.67
CA ARG A 266 10.14 5.81 -17.29
C ARG A 266 8.87 5.85 -16.44
N LEU A 267 8.44 4.72 -15.90
CA LEU A 267 7.29 4.64 -15.00
C LEU A 267 7.56 5.40 -13.70
N ASN A 268 8.74 5.24 -13.09
CA ASN A 268 9.13 5.98 -11.90
C ASN A 268 9.11 7.49 -12.13
N ALA A 269 9.72 7.98 -13.21
CA ALA A 269 9.71 9.39 -13.55
C ALA A 269 8.30 9.96 -13.77
N ALA A 270 7.39 9.19 -14.39
CA ALA A 270 6.00 9.57 -14.54
C ALA A 270 5.27 9.64 -13.18
N LEU A 271 5.41 8.61 -12.33
CA LEU A 271 4.80 8.56 -11.01
C LEU A 271 5.31 9.69 -10.10
N ALA A 272 6.62 9.95 -10.11
CA ALA A 272 7.22 11.03 -9.33
C ALA A 272 6.65 12.42 -9.69
N ARG A 273 6.36 12.65 -10.97
CA ARG A 273 5.68 13.90 -11.40
C ARG A 273 4.22 13.92 -10.99
N ILE A 274 3.51 12.81 -11.13
CA ILE A 274 2.08 12.68 -10.83
C ILE A 274 1.80 13.00 -9.36
N VAL A 275 2.57 12.44 -8.42
CA VAL A 275 2.32 12.64 -6.99
C VAL A 275 2.64 14.07 -6.52
N LEU A 276 3.36 14.85 -7.33
CA LEU A 276 3.63 16.27 -7.05
C LEU A 276 2.51 17.21 -7.52
N LEU A 277 1.58 16.73 -8.37
CA LEU A 277 0.48 17.52 -8.89
C LEU A 277 -0.43 18.01 -7.74
N PRO A 278 -0.84 19.30 -7.74
CA PRO A 278 -1.66 19.87 -6.68
C PRO A 278 -2.98 19.13 -6.45
N ASP A 279 -3.67 18.75 -7.53
CA ASP A 279 -4.93 18.01 -7.50
C ASP A 279 -4.77 16.58 -6.95
N VAL A 280 -3.65 15.93 -7.24
CA VAL A 280 -3.31 14.61 -6.68
C VAL A 280 -3.02 14.70 -5.19
N LYS A 281 -2.24 15.70 -4.76
CA LYS A 281 -1.98 15.96 -3.34
C LYS A 281 -3.26 16.26 -2.58
N GLU A 282 -4.11 17.11 -3.14
CA GLU A 282 -5.40 17.43 -2.53
C GLU A 282 -6.31 16.20 -2.43
N ALA A 283 -6.38 15.38 -3.50
CA ALA A 283 -7.17 14.15 -3.50
C ALA A 283 -6.68 13.14 -2.44
N PHE A 284 -5.36 12.95 -2.31
CA PHE A 284 -4.79 12.13 -1.24
C PHE A 284 -5.07 12.70 0.14
N ASN A 285 -4.86 14.01 0.35
CA ASN A 285 -5.09 14.66 1.65
C ASN A 285 -6.55 14.54 2.11
N LYS A 286 -7.52 14.67 1.21
CA LYS A 286 -8.95 14.44 1.50
C LYS A 286 -9.24 13.02 1.99
N GLN A 287 -8.40 12.06 1.61
CA GLN A 287 -8.50 10.67 2.06
C GLN A 287 -7.58 10.37 3.25
N GLY A 288 -6.94 11.38 3.84
CA GLY A 288 -6.03 11.19 4.97
C GLY A 288 -4.70 10.54 4.58
N PHE A 289 -4.31 10.59 3.30
CA PHE A 289 -3.00 10.16 2.80
C PHE A 289 -2.14 11.36 2.44
N GLU A 290 -0.85 11.15 2.43
CA GLU A 290 0.14 12.09 1.91
C GLU A 290 0.73 11.55 0.62
N ALA A 291 0.72 12.35 -0.45
CA ALA A 291 1.37 12.03 -1.71
C ALA A 291 2.90 12.04 -1.50
N GLN A 292 3.54 10.92 -1.79
CA GLN A 292 4.99 10.77 -1.61
C GLN A 292 5.58 9.91 -2.71
N ALA A 293 6.50 10.48 -3.48
CA ALA A 293 7.31 9.72 -4.43
C ALA A 293 8.51 9.07 -3.75
N GLY A 294 9.08 8.06 -4.41
CA GLY A 294 10.35 7.45 -4.04
C GLY A 294 11.03 6.84 -5.26
N THR A 295 12.35 6.66 -5.20
CA THR A 295 13.06 5.87 -6.19
C THR A 295 12.74 4.38 -6.04
N PRO A 296 13.02 3.53 -7.03
CA PRO A 296 12.90 2.08 -6.89
C PRO A 296 13.66 1.52 -5.69
N GLU A 297 14.86 2.07 -5.42
CA GLU A 297 15.73 1.67 -4.31
C GLU A 297 15.14 2.07 -2.96
N GLU A 298 14.65 3.31 -2.83
CA GLU A 298 13.99 3.79 -1.62
C GLU A 298 12.72 2.97 -1.32
N PHE A 299 11.93 2.68 -2.34
CA PHE A 299 10.73 1.87 -2.17
C PHE A 299 11.06 0.41 -1.83
N THR A 300 12.12 -0.17 -2.42
CA THR A 300 12.66 -1.48 -2.03
C THR A 300 13.06 -1.50 -0.56
N ALA A 301 13.73 -0.45 -0.08
CA ALA A 301 14.14 -0.35 1.32
C ALA A 301 12.91 -0.28 2.27
N ILE A 302 11.85 0.42 1.89
CA ILE A 302 10.58 0.46 2.64
C ILE A 302 9.96 -0.93 2.74
N ILE A 303 9.84 -1.65 1.62
CA ILE A 303 9.28 -3.02 1.58
C ILE A 303 10.10 -3.97 2.47
N ASN A 304 11.43 -3.93 2.37
CA ASN A 304 12.31 -4.77 3.17
C ASN A 304 12.18 -4.49 4.66
N ARG A 305 12.14 -3.22 5.05
CA ARG A 305 11.93 -2.79 6.44
C ARG A 305 10.61 -3.31 6.99
N GLU A 306 9.53 -3.20 6.23
CA GLU A 306 8.21 -3.71 6.62
C GLU A 306 8.24 -5.22 6.89
N ILE A 307 8.85 -5.98 5.98
CA ILE A 307 9.00 -7.44 6.15
C ILE A 307 9.79 -7.76 7.43
N GLU A 308 10.93 -7.10 7.64
CA GLU A 308 11.79 -7.31 8.82
C GLU A 308 11.09 -6.93 10.13
N GLN A 309 10.38 -5.80 10.16
CA GLN A 309 9.60 -5.37 11.32
C GLN A 309 8.48 -6.36 11.62
N THR A 310 7.78 -6.84 10.60
CA THR A 310 6.71 -7.82 10.74
C THR A 310 7.26 -9.16 11.26
N VAL A 311 8.39 -9.64 10.75
CA VAL A 311 9.04 -10.87 11.24
C VAL A 311 9.40 -10.74 12.73
N LYS A 312 9.99 -9.61 13.14
CA LYS A 312 10.29 -9.35 14.57
C LYS A 312 9.03 -9.35 15.42
N LEU A 313 7.97 -8.70 14.96
CA LEU A 313 6.68 -8.66 15.66
C LEU A 313 6.11 -10.09 15.83
N ILE A 314 6.12 -10.89 14.76
CA ILE A 314 5.68 -12.30 14.79
C ILE A 314 6.45 -13.11 15.84
N GLN A 315 7.78 -12.96 15.89
CA GLN A 315 8.63 -13.68 16.85
C GLN A 315 8.29 -13.32 18.31
N ILE A 316 7.96 -12.05 18.56
CA ILE A 316 7.69 -11.57 19.93
C ILE A 316 6.24 -11.88 20.36
N THR A 317 5.28 -11.75 19.46
CA THR A 317 3.84 -11.88 19.78
C THR A 317 3.29 -13.29 19.53
N GLY A 318 4.03 -14.13 18.79
CA GLY A 318 3.54 -15.44 18.37
C GLY A 318 2.42 -15.37 17.31
N LEU A 319 2.25 -14.24 16.63
CA LEU A 319 1.28 -14.07 15.55
C LEU A 319 1.48 -15.14 14.47
N LYS A 320 0.39 -15.77 14.04
CA LYS A 320 0.36 -16.74 12.95
C LYS A 320 -0.61 -16.25 11.88
N ALA A 321 -0.29 -16.49 10.61
CA ALA A 321 -1.30 -16.40 9.56
C ALA A 321 -2.34 -17.50 9.76
N GLU A 322 -3.63 -17.18 9.59
CA GLU A 322 -4.68 -18.17 9.44
C GLU A 322 -4.62 -18.85 8.08
#